data_c2159d1ab4662d39be6b20a80fe8ffa5
#
_entry.id   c2159d1ab4662d39be6b20a80fe8ffa5
#
_cell.length_a   1.000
_cell.length_b   1.000
_cell.length_c   1.000
_cell.angle_alpha   90.00
_cell.angle_beta   90.00
_cell.angle_gamma   90.00
#
_symmetry.space_group_name_H-M   'P 1'
#
loop_
_entity.id
_entity.type
_entity.pdbx_description
1 polymer ?
#
loop_
_entity_poly.entity_id
_entity_poly.type
_entity_poly.pdbx_seq_one_letter_code
_entity_poly.pdbx_strand_id
1 'polypeptide(L)'
;MNKIASFTVNHLTLLPGIYVSRKDKVGEEVITTFDIRMTAPNREPVINTAEIHTMEHLGATFLRNHKDWAEKIIYFGPMGCRTGFYMILAGDLESKDVVGLVTEMFTFMAEFEGDVPGAAARDCGNYLDMNLPLTKIVAKRFLDNTLTNITEEHLVYPD
;
A
#
# COMPACT_ATOMS: atom_id res chain seq x y z
N MET A 1 4.87 -1.65 29.16
CA MET A 1 4.61 -2.28 27.86
C MET A 1 5.54 -1.62 26.84
N ASN A 2 6.32 -2.37 26.08
CA ASN A 2 7.23 -1.80 25.08
C ASN A 2 6.43 -1.33 23.85
N LYS A 3 6.89 -0.24 23.22
CA LYS A 3 6.31 0.19 21.93
C LYS A 3 6.58 -0.85 20.85
N ILE A 4 5.61 -1.11 20.00
CA ILE A 4 5.78 -1.94 18.79
C ILE A 4 6.46 -1.13 17.68
N ALA A 5 7.07 -1.79 16.70
CA ALA A 5 7.84 -1.15 15.64
C ALA A 5 7.10 0.00 14.93
N SER A 6 5.83 -0.19 14.59
CA SER A 6 5.02 0.84 13.92
C SER A 6 4.77 2.11 14.76
N PHE A 7 4.94 2.03 16.09
CA PHE A 7 4.79 3.19 16.99
C PHE A 7 6.12 3.90 17.28
N THR A 8 7.23 3.41 16.75
CA THR A 8 8.55 4.04 16.89
C THR A 8 8.87 4.99 15.73
N VAL A 9 8.14 4.90 14.63
CA VAL A 9 8.31 5.80 13.47
C VAL A 9 7.87 7.22 13.81
N ASN A 10 8.65 8.20 13.42
CA ASN A 10 8.33 9.61 13.64
C ASN A 10 7.25 10.09 12.64
N HIS A 11 5.98 10.01 13.05
CA HIS A 11 4.85 10.42 12.22
C HIS A 11 4.73 11.92 11.99
N LEU A 12 5.50 12.76 12.70
CA LEU A 12 5.48 14.21 12.50
C LEU A 12 6.27 14.63 11.25
N THR A 13 7.27 13.84 10.87
CA THR A 13 8.16 14.12 9.73
C THR A 13 8.00 13.15 8.58
N LEU A 14 7.28 12.04 8.78
CA LEU A 14 7.09 10.99 7.77
C LEU A 14 6.43 11.54 6.51
N LEU A 15 7.07 11.33 5.37
CA LEU A 15 6.56 11.68 4.04
C LEU A 15 5.77 10.51 3.41
N PRO A 16 4.93 10.77 2.40
CA PRO A 16 4.45 9.72 1.52
C PRO A 16 5.63 8.98 0.87
N GLY A 17 5.53 7.66 0.76
CA GLY A 17 6.64 6.85 0.24
C GLY A 17 6.43 5.35 0.40
N ILE A 18 7.52 4.60 0.24
CA ILE A 18 7.57 3.15 0.38
C ILE A 18 8.69 2.81 1.36
N TYR A 19 8.33 2.28 2.51
CA TYR A 19 9.29 2.04 3.59
C TYR A 19 9.31 0.56 3.99
N VAL A 20 10.47 0.02 4.31
CA VAL A 20 10.56 -1.24 5.04
C VAL A 20 10.10 -0.98 6.48
N SER A 21 8.91 -1.47 6.82
CA SER A 21 8.38 -1.33 8.18
C SER A 21 9.08 -2.27 9.16
N ARG A 22 9.24 -3.53 8.73
CA ARG A 22 9.99 -4.53 9.49
C ARG A 22 10.31 -5.74 8.61
N LYS A 23 11.29 -6.52 9.08
CA LYS A 23 11.61 -7.84 8.54
C LYS A 23 11.43 -8.86 9.66
N ASP A 24 10.66 -9.91 9.39
CA ASP A 24 10.41 -11.00 10.32
C ASP A 24 11.06 -12.28 9.80
N LYS A 25 11.77 -13.00 10.67
CA LYS A 25 12.33 -14.30 10.34
C LYS A 25 11.38 -15.41 10.79
N VAL A 26 10.96 -16.26 9.86
CA VAL A 26 10.08 -17.39 10.10
C VAL A 26 10.78 -18.67 9.62
N GLY A 27 11.34 -19.44 10.55
CA GLY A 27 12.25 -20.52 10.18
C GLY A 27 13.51 -19.99 9.51
N GLU A 28 13.79 -20.42 8.29
CA GLU A 28 14.92 -19.92 7.48
C GLU A 28 14.50 -18.79 6.51
N GLU A 29 13.20 -18.55 6.39
CA GLU A 29 12.64 -17.54 5.49
C GLU A 29 12.57 -16.16 6.15
N VAL A 30 12.69 -15.13 5.33
CA VAL A 30 12.47 -13.74 5.73
C VAL A 30 11.18 -13.24 5.09
N ILE A 31 10.39 -12.53 5.88
CA ILE A 31 9.17 -11.86 5.43
C ILE A 31 9.36 -10.36 5.63
N THR A 32 9.21 -9.59 4.55
CA THR A 32 9.33 -8.13 4.58
C THR A 32 7.95 -7.49 4.55
N THR A 33 7.67 -6.63 5.53
CA THR A 33 6.47 -5.78 5.57
C THR A 33 6.84 -4.37 5.10
N PHE A 34 6.17 -3.93 4.03
CA PHE A 34 6.29 -2.58 3.49
C PHE A 34 5.15 -1.70 3.96
N ASP A 35 5.48 -0.47 4.35
CA ASP A 35 4.58 0.64 4.60
C ASP A 35 4.46 1.45 3.30
N ILE A 36 3.33 1.33 2.62
CA ILE A 36 3.00 2.15 1.45
C ILE A 36 2.25 3.37 1.95
N ARG A 37 3.01 4.42 2.28
CA ARG A 37 2.46 5.65 2.87
C ARG A 37 2.01 6.60 1.78
N MET A 38 0.70 6.83 1.68
CA MET A 38 0.11 7.64 0.62
C MET A 38 -0.10 9.09 1.01
N THR A 39 -0.32 9.36 2.29
CA THR A 39 -0.54 10.72 2.81
C THR A 39 0.41 11.02 3.96
N ALA A 40 0.84 12.26 4.09
CA ALA A 40 1.66 12.69 5.22
C ALA A 40 0.82 12.66 6.52
N PRO A 41 1.17 11.80 7.50
CA PRO A 41 0.35 11.61 8.69
C PRO A 41 0.15 12.92 9.46
N ASN A 42 -1.09 13.16 9.90
CA ASN A 42 -1.50 14.33 10.68
C ASN A 42 -1.33 15.69 9.98
N ARG A 43 -0.88 15.73 8.72
CA ARG A 43 -0.65 16.95 7.93
C ARG A 43 -1.50 17.00 6.68
N GLU A 44 -1.96 15.84 6.20
CA GLU A 44 -2.86 15.70 5.05
C GLU A 44 -4.15 14.97 5.46
N PRO A 45 -5.26 15.19 4.74
CA PRO A 45 -6.47 14.40 4.95
C PRO A 45 -6.21 12.91 4.73
N VAL A 46 -6.83 12.06 5.55
CA VAL A 46 -6.81 10.61 5.35
C VAL A 46 -7.65 10.21 4.14
N ILE A 47 -7.39 9.02 3.60
CA ILE A 47 -8.18 8.45 2.51
C ILE A 47 -9.55 8.03 3.06
N ASN A 48 -10.63 8.33 2.34
CA ASN A 48 -11.98 7.93 2.76
C ASN A 48 -12.15 6.40 2.69
N THR A 49 -13.15 5.90 3.40
CA THR A 49 -13.37 4.45 3.55
C THR A 49 -13.65 3.76 2.21
N ALA A 50 -14.50 4.33 1.37
CA ALA A 50 -14.87 3.75 0.10
C ALA A 50 -13.70 3.70 -0.90
N GLU A 51 -12.87 4.75 -0.94
CA GLU A 51 -11.68 4.80 -1.79
C GLU A 51 -10.63 3.80 -1.33
N ILE A 52 -10.33 3.75 -0.03
CA ILE A 52 -9.31 2.84 0.49
C ILE A 52 -9.73 1.37 0.34
N HIS A 53 -11.02 1.07 0.52
CA HIS A 53 -11.58 -0.26 0.30
C HIS A 53 -11.52 -0.68 -1.17
N THR A 54 -11.86 0.23 -2.09
CA THR A 54 -11.71 -0.01 -3.53
C THR A 54 -10.25 -0.28 -3.90
N MET A 55 -9.30 0.50 -3.35
CA MET A 55 -7.85 0.28 -3.56
C MET A 55 -7.39 -1.08 -3.04
N GLU A 56 -7.91 -1.52 -1.89
CA GLU A 56 -7.60 -2.84 -1.35
C GLU A 56 -7.97 -3.94 -2.35
N HIS A 57 -9.21 -3.92 -2.88
CA HIS A 57 -9.67 -4.90 -3.87
C HIS A 57 -8.83 -4.87 -5.15
N LEU A 58 -8.58 -3.69 -5.71
CA LEU A 58 -7.78 -3.52 -6.92
C LEU A 58 -6.32 -3.96 -6.70
N GLY A 59 -5.70 -3.52 -5.61
CA GLY A 59 -4.32 -3.83 -5.29
C GLY A 59 -4.10 -5.31 -5.02
N ALA A 60 -4.96 -5.93 -4.22
CA ALA A 60 -4.88 -7.36 -3.94
C ALA A 60 -5.05 -8.19 -5.23
N THR A 61 -5.99 -7.80 -6.09
CA THR A 61 -6.21 -8.47 -7.39
C THR A 61 -4.98 -8.32 -8.30
N PHE A 62 -4.45 -7.10 -8.43
CA PHE A 62 -3.26 -6.85 -9.24
C PHE A 62 -2.05 -7.67 -8.76
N LEU A 63 -1.75 -7.60 -7.47
CA LEU A 63 -0.57 -8.25 -6.89
C LEU A 63 -0.62 -9.76 -7.03
N ARG A 64 -1.78 -10.38 -6.74
CA ARG A 64 -1.93 -11.84 -6.81
C ARG A 64 -2.02 -12.39 -8.23
N ASN A 65 -2.16 -11.53 -9.23
CA ASN A 65 -2.10 -11.88 -10.65
C ASN A 65 -0.83 -11.37 -11.35
N HIS A 66 0.11 -10.78 -10.61
CA HIS A 66 1.34 -10.25 -11.20
C HIS A 66 2.25 -11.39 -11.64
N LYS A 67 2.74 -11.33 -12.89
CA LYS A 67 3.54 -12.40 -13.52
C LYS A 67 4.80 -12.80 -12.76
N ASP A 68 5.44 -11.84 -12.09
CA ASP A 68 6.75 -12.03 -11.43
C ASP A 68 6.67 -12.05 -9.90
N TRP A 69 5.58 -11.52 -9.32
CA TRP A 69 5.48 -11.28 -7.88
C TRP A 69 4.38 -12.09 -7.17
N ALA A 70 3.41 -12.65 -7.90
CA ALA A 70 2.23 -13.30 -7.32
C ALA A 70 2.59 -14.32 -6.22
N GLU A 71 3.60 -15.15 -6.45
CA GLU A 71 4.04 -16.20 -5.51
C GLU A 71 4.68 -15.66 -4.22
N LYS A 72 5.11 -14.38 -4.23
CA LYS A 72 5.71 -13.73 -3.06
C LYS A 72 4.72 -12.94 -2.23
N ILE A 73 3.52 -12.67 -2.76
CA ILE A 73 2.51 -11.86 -2.07
C ILE A 73 1.89 -12.63 -0.92
N ILE A 74 2.04 -12.11 0.29
CA ILE A 74 1.42 -12.66 1.50
C ILE A 74 0.15 -11.88 1.84
N TYR A 75 0.23 -10.54 1.86
CA TYR A 75 -0.88 -9.69 2.23
C TYR A 75 -0.76 -8.29 1.62
N PHE A 76 -1.90 -7.70 1.30
CA PHE A 76 -2.07 -6.28 1.01
C PHE A 76 -3.36 -5.80 1.65
N GLY A 77 -3.28 -4.74 2.45
CA GLY A 77 -4.46 -4.20 3.11
C GLY A 77 -4.22 -2.85 3.77
N PRO A 78 -5.29 -2.08 4.02
CA PRO A 78 -5.19 -0.73 4.54
C PRO A 78 -4.75 -0.69 5.99
N MET A 79 -4.06 0.39 6.36
CA MET A 79 -3.81 0.74 7.75
C MET A 79 -5.08 1.30 8.39
N GLY A 80 -5.30 1.02 9.66
CA GLY A 80 -6.45 1.54 10.41
C GLY A 80 -6.52 3.07 10.47
N CYS A 81 -5.37 3.77 10.39
CA CYS A 81 -5.31 5.24 10.31
C CYS A 81 -5.67 5.81 8.93
N ARG A 82 -5.85 4.96 7.91
CA ARG A 82 -6.21 5.32 6.54
C ARG A 82 -5.24 6.29 5.84
N THR A 83 -3.96 6.21 6.17
CA THR A 83 -2.91 7.01 5.52
C THR A 83 -2.12 6.20 4.48
N GLY A 84 -2.43 4.92 4.32
CA GLY A 84 -1.77 4.02 3.38
C GLY A 84 -2.09 2.55 3.63
N PHE A 85 -1.21 1.70 3.14
CA PHE A 85 -1.37 0.25 3.14
C PHE A 85 -0.14 -0.45 3.71
N TYR A 86 -0.34 -1.64 4.25
CA TYR A 86 0.72 -2.62 4.41
C TYR A 86 0.72 -3.60 3.25
N MET A 87 1.92 -3.84 2.70
CA MET A 87 2.18 -4.89 1.73
C MET A 87 3.23 -5.84 2.31
N ILE A 88 2.88 -7.11 2.41
CA ILE A 88 3.75 -8.14 3.01
C ILE A 88 4.18 -9.12 1.92
N LEU A 89 5.49 -9.31 1.80
CA LEU A 89 6.12 -10.15 0.79
C LEU A 89 7.07 -11.17 1.41
N ALA A 90 7.09 -12.36 0.84
CA ALA A 90 8.15 -13.31 1.12
C ALA A 90 9.47 -12.84 0.48
N GLY A 91 10.54 -12.89 1.25
CA GLY A 91 11.90 -12.51 0.83
C GLY A 91 12.50 -11.41 1.70
N ASP A 92 13.83 -11.34 1.67
CA ASP A 92 14.61 -10.27 2.30
C ASP A 92 14.77 -9.13 1.30
N LEU A 93 13.82 -8.18 1.34
CA LEU A 93 13.66 -7.14 0.34
C LEU A 93 13.90 -5.76 0.94
N GLU A 94 14.36 -4.83 0.10
CA GLU A 94 14.49 -3.42 0.42
C GLU A 94 13.43 -2.58 -0.30
N SER A 95 13.20 -1.36 0.16
CA SER A 95 12.20 -0.45 -0.45
C SER A 95 12.42 -0.28 -1.96
N LYS A 96 13.68 -0.22 -2.41
CA LYS A 96 14.04 -0.05 -3.82
C LYS A 96 13.59 -1.23 -4.70
N ASP A 97 13.53 -2.44 -4.13
CA ASP A 97 13.17 -3.65 -4.88
C ASP A 97 11.70 -3.63 -5.32
N VAL A 98 10.85 -2.92 -4.62
CA VAL A 98 9.40 -2.91 -4.85
C VAL A 98 8.86 -1.60 -5.44
N VAL A 99 9.69 -0.60 -5.69
CA VAL A 99 9.26 0.67 -6.30
C VAL A 99 8.55 0.42 -7.64
N GLY A 100 9.11 -0.42 -8.50
CA GLY A 100 8.51 -0.79 -9.78
C GLY A 100 7.14 -1.44 -9.60
N LEU A 101 7.04 -2.45 -8.74
CA LEU A 101 5.80 -3.16 -8.44
C LEU A 101 4.70 -2.22 -7.92
N VAL A 102 5.05 -1.34 -6.97
CA VAL A 102 4.11 -0.38 -6.40
C VAL A 102 3.67 0.64 -7.46
N THR A 103 4.59 1.12 -8.29
CA THR A 103 4.27 2.04 -9.39
C THR A 103 3.31 1.41 -10.40
N GLU A 104 3.56 0.16 -10.80
CA GLU A 104 2.66 -0.59 -11.69
C GLU A 104 1.28 -0.79 -11.06
N MET A 105 1.22 -1.13 -9.76
CA MET A 105 -0.04 -1.32 -9.03
C MET A 105 -0.88 -0.03 -8.99
N PHE A 106 -0.28 1.11 -8.67
CA PHE A 106 -1.00 2.39 -8.63
C PHE A 106 -1.35 2.91 -10.02
N THR A 107 -0.56 2.60 -11.04
CA THR A 107 -0.92 2.84 -12.45
C THR A 107 -2.16 2.03 -12.83
N PHE A 108 -2.18 0.75 -12.49
CA PHE A 108 -3.35 -0.11 -12.68
C PHE A 108 -4.60 0.46 -12.00
N MET A 109 -4.49 0.93 -10.75
CA MET A 109 -5.62 1.54 -10.04
C MET A 109 -6.10 2.82 -10.71
N ALA A 110 -5.18 3.69 -11.14
CA ALA A 110 -5.51 4.98 -11.76
C ALA A 110 -6.18 4.82 -13.13
N GLU A 111 -5.87 3.75 -13.85
CA GLU A 111 -6.36 3.48 -15.21
C GLU A 111 -7.48 2.44 -15.26
N PHE A 112 -7.83 1.84 -14.11
CA PHE A 112 -8.81 0.76 -14.06
C PHE A 112 -10.17 1.16 -14.63
N GLU A 113 -10.73 0.28 -15.47
CA GLU A 113 -12.07 0.39 -16.04
C GLU A 113 -12.86 -0.89 -15.78
N GLY A 114 -14.14 -0.75 -15.53
CA GLY A 114 -15.06 -1.87 -15.28
C GLY A 114 -15.44 -2.02 -13.82
N ASP A 115 -16.02 -3.16 -13.49
CA ASP A 115 -16.49 -3.47 -12.14
C ASP A 115 -15.31 -3.80 -11.22
N VAL A 116 -15.32 -3.25 -10.01
CA VAL A 116 -14.29 -3.54 -9.01
C VAL A 116 -14.32 -5.04 -8.66
N PRO A 117 -13.19 -5.75 -8.77
CA PRO A 117 -13.14 -7.17 -8.47
C PRO A 117 -13.63 -7.48 -7.05
N GLY A 118 -14.48 -8.48 -6.91
CA GLY A 118 -15.03 -8.89 -5.62
C GLY A 118 -16.03 -7.91 -4.97
N ALA A 119 -16.44 -6.85 -5.65
CA ALA A 119 -17.43 -5.91 -5.15
C ALA A 119 -18.87 -6.45 -5.30
N ALA A 120 -19.13 -7.60 -4.71
CA ALA A 120 -20.43 -8.26 -4.72
C ALA A 120 -20.77 -8.79 -3.32
N ALA A 121 -22.05 -8.87 -3.00
CA ALA A 121 -22.53 -9.30 -1.67
C ALA A 121 -22.05 -10.72 -1.29
N ARG A 122 -21.77 -11.57 -2.27
CA ARG A 122 -21.23 -12.91 -2.07
C ARG A 122 -19.76 -12.90 -1.67
N ASP A 123 -18.99 -11.93 -2.18
CA ASP A 123 -17.52 -11.96 -2.18
C ASP A 123 -16.92 -10.99 -1.16
N CYS A 124 -17.68 -9.96 -0.74
CA CYS A 124 -17.24 -8.93 0.18
C CYS A 124 -18.27 -8.64 1.26
N GLY A 125 -17.81 -8.50 2.51
CA GLY A 125 -18.67 -8.22 3.66
C GLY A 125 -19.28 -6.81 3.68
N ASN A 126 -18.77 -5.90 2.83
CA ASN A 126 -19.26 -4.51 2.71
C ASN A 126 -19.13 -3.99 1.26
N TYR A 127 -19.66 -4.74 0.32
CA TYR A 127 -19.48 -4.53 -1.12
C TYR A 127 -20.01 -3.19 -1.65
N LEU A 128 -20.91 -2.52 -0.91
CA LEU A 128 -21.45 -1.21 -1.29
C LEU A 128 -20.51 -0.04 -0.94
N ASP A 129 -19.53 -0.25 -0.06
CA ASP A 129 -18.55 0.77 0.34
C ASP A 129 -17.39 0.85 -0.66
N MET A 130 -17.72 1.22 -1.90
CA MET A 130 -16.79 1.34 -3.02
C MET A 130 -16.95 2.68 -3.74
N ASN A 131 -15.85 3.24 -4.23
CA ASN A 131 -15.84 4.48 -5.01
C ASN A 131 -14.69 4.47 -6.03
N LEU A 132 -14.90 3.82 -7.16
CA LEU A 132 -13.88 3.73 -8.21
C LEU A 132 -13.47 5.10 -8.79
N PRO A 133 -14.39 6.03 -9.12
CA PRO A 133 -13.99 7.31 -9.69
C PRO A 133 -13.03 8.11 -8.80
N LEU A 134 -13.29 8.21 -7.51
CA LEU A 134 -12.40 8.90 -6.57
C LEU A 134 -11.13 8.09 -6.27
N THR A 135 -11.20 6.77 -6.25
CA THR A 135 -10.03 5.89 -6.13
C THR A 135 -9.01 6.17 -7.23
N LYS A 136 -9.46 6.29 -8.49
CA LYS A 136 -8.59 6.62 -9.63
C LYS A 136 -7.86 7.96 -9.43
N ILE A 137 -8.56 8.97 -8.92
CA ILE A 137 -7.99 10.29 -8.62
C ILE A 137 -6.95 10.21 -7.49
N VAL A 138 -7.25 9.50 -6.41
CA VAL A 138 -6.34 9.34 -5.27
C VAL A 138 -5.11 8.55 -5.66
N ALA A 139 -5.27 7.46 -6.42
CA ALA A 139 -4.16 6.66 -6.93
C ALA A 139 -3.24 7.48 -7.86
N LYS A 140 -3.84 8.24 -8.78
CA LYS A 140 -3.08 9.11 -9.68
C LYS A 140 -2.32 10.20 -8.93
N ARG A 141 -2.89 10.77 -7.88
CA ARG A 141 -2.21 11.76 -7.04
C ARG A 141 -0.95 11.18 -6.40
N PHE A 142 -1.02 9.97 -5.86
CA PHE A 142 0.15 9.31 -5.28
C PHE A 142 1.22 8.99 -6.33
N LEU A 143 0.82 8.54 -7.53
CA LEU A 143 1.72 8.38 -8.66
C LEU A 143 2.45 9.67 -8.99
N ASP A 144 1.71 10.73 -9.28
CA ASP A 144 2.25 11.98 -9.83
C ASP A 144 3.10 12.75 -8.79
N ASN A 145 2.68 12.73 -7.51
CA ASN A 145 3.32 13.53 -6.46
C ASN A 145 4.46 12.79 -5.74
N THR A 146 4.46 11.47 -5.74
CA THR A 146 5.43 10.68 -4.97
C THR A 146 6.17 9.66 -5.82
N LEU A 147 5.48 8.71 -6.46
CA LEU A 147 6.12 7.57 -7.09
C LEU A 147 6.97 7.92 -8.31
N THR A 148 6.55 8.90 -9.11
CA THR A 148 7.30 9.35 -10.31
C THR A 148 8.56 10.14 -9.97
N ASN A 149 8.65 10.68 -8.76
CA ASN A 149 9.77 11.50 -8.28
C ASN A 149 10.33 10.97 -6.96
N ILE A 150 10.31 9.66 -6.77
CA ILE A 150 10.72 9.02 -5.51
C ILE A 150 12.23 9.22 -5.27
N THR A 151 12.57 9.66 -4.08
CA THR A 151 13.95 9.88 -3.62
C THR A 151 14.23 9.08 -2.36
N GLU A 152 15.45 9.08 -1.85
CA GLU A 152 15.85 8.32 -0.66
C GLU A 152 14.97 8.63 0.57
N GLU A 153 14.57 9.89 0.77
CA GLU A 153 13.69 10.32 1.87
C GLU A 153 12.27 9.72 1.81
N HIS A 154 11.87 9.19 0.65
CA HIS A 154 10.62 8.47 0.45
C HIS A 154 10.77 6.93 0.60
N LEU A 155 11.98 6.44 0.88
CA LEU A 155 12.31 5.01 0.95
C LEU A 155 12.88 4.58 2.29
N VAL A 156 13.32 5.53 3.12
CA VAL A 156 13.88 5.29 4.46
C VAL A 156 13.11 6.12 5.48
N TYR A 157 12.73 5.49 6.58
CA TYR A 157 12.03 6.21 7.65
C TYR A 157 12.87 7.38 8.18
N PRO A 158 12.25 8.53 8.47
CA PRO A 158 12.94 9.64 9.13
C PRO A 158 13.32 9.27 10.56
N ASP A 159 14.40 9.87 11.05
CA ASP A 159 14.87 9.76 12.45
C ASP A 159 13.86 10.33 13.48
#